data_250989723ff37a8aacc81aac82e14cc8
#
_entry.id   250989723ff37a8aacc81aac82e14cc8
#
_cell.length_a   1.000
_cell.length_b   1.000
_cell.length_c   1.000
_cell.angle_alpha   90.00
_cell.angle_beta   90.00
_cell.angle_gamma   90.00
#
_symmetry.space_group_name_H-M   'P 1'
#
loop_
_entity.id
_entity.type
_entity.pdbx_description
1 polymer ?
#
loop_
_entity_poly.entity_id
_entity_poly.type
_entity_poly.pdbx_seq_one_letter_code
_entity_poly.pdbx_strand_id
1 'polypeptide(L)'
;MKHELSSMKAFVILAESSSFNNAAKLLNITQPALTRRIKKMEEDLHIQLFERTTRKVTLTKAGKRLLPEARELIKKFDETLFNIRDMNAYHRGMVTLACIPTAVFYFLPLAIGKFNELYPNIKVRILEQGTNNCMESVLCNESDFGINMNNVTNSSIDFTPLVNEPFVLACRRDHPLAKKQLVEWQELVGYKMIGVRSSSGNRLLIEQQLADKPWKLDWFYEVRHLSTSLGLVEAGLGISALPGLAM
;
A
#
# COMPACT_ATOMS: atom_id res chain seq x y z
N MET A 1 11.31 -2.01 34.28
CA MET A 1 11.48 -2.70 32.98
C MET A 1 10.43 -3.78 32.64
N LYS A 2 9.71 -4.40 33.60
CA LYS A 2 8.72 -5.46 33.26
C LYS A 2 7.44 -5.00 32.52
N HIS A 3 7.20 -3.71 32.35
CA HIS A 3 5.96 -3.17 31.80
C HIS A 3 6.12 -2.45 30.44
N GLU A 4 7.35 -2.30 29.93
CA GLU A 4 7.61 -1.41 28.80
C GLU A 4 6.99 -1.89 27.48
N LEU A 5 7.11 -3.17 27.13
CA LEU A 5 6.56 -3.69 25.89
C LEU A 5 5.02 -3.69 25.88
N SER A 6 4.39 -4.03 27.03
CA SER A 6 2.92 -3.98 27.12
C SER A 6 2.37 -2.56 27.08
N SER A 7 3.13 -1.58 27.55
CA SER A 7 2.80 -0.16 27.44
C SER A 7 2.98 0.34 26.01
N MET A 8 4.02 -0.14 25.31
CA MET A 8 4.24 0.18 23.92
C MET A 8 3.15 -0.42 23.01
N LYS A 9 2.74 -1.69 23.25
CA LYS A 9 1.57 -2.29 22.57
C LYS A 9 0.29 -1.48 22.83
N ALA A 10 0.09 -1.03 24.07
CA ALA A 10 -1.06 -0.20 24.42
C ALA A 10 -1.04 1.17 23.71
N PHE A 11 0.13 1.78 23.59
CA PHE A 11 0.33 3.03 22.86
C PHE A 11 -0.02 2.87 21.37
N VAL A 12 0.50 1.85 20.69
CA VAL A 12 0.23 1.59 19.27
C VAL A 12 -1.26 1.36 19.02
N ILE A 13 -1.90 0.46 19.80
CA ILE A 13 -3.33 0.15 19.64
C ILE A 13 -4.21 1.38 19.91
N LEU A 14 -3.85 2.22 20.89
CA LEU A 14 -4.58 3.46 21.15
C LEU A 14 -4.40 4.47 20.00
N ALA A 15 -3.20 4.58 19.45
CA ALA A 15 -2.92 5.45 18.32
C ALA A 15 -3.75 5.06 17.08
N GLU A 16 -3.87 3.76 16.80
CA GLU A 16 -4.63 3.22 15.67
C GLU A 16 -6.14 3.33 15.86
N SER A 17 -6.62 3.03 17.04
CA SER A 17 -8.07 3.07 17.33
C SER A 17 -8.61 4.48 17.60
N SER A 18 -7.74 5.45 17.90
CA SER A 18 -8.09 6.82 18.31
C SER A 18 -9.16 6.91 19.41
N SER A 19 -9.33 5.83 20.18
CA SER A 19 -10.38 5.68 21.21
C SER A 19 -9.91 4.81 22.36
N PHE A 20 -9.89 5.35 23.58
CA PHE A 20 -9.55 4.59 24.78
C PHE A 20 -10.47 3.38 25.00
N ASN A 21 -11.77 3.52 24.72
CA ASN A 21 -12.72 2.42 24.89
C ASN A 21 -12.46 1.29 23.89
N ASN A 22 -12.23 1.61 22.62
CA ASN A 22 -11.94 0.61 21.61
C ASN A 22 -10.58 -0.06 21.85
N ALA A 23 -9.54 0.72 22.17
CA ALA A 23 -8.23 0.21 22.49
C ALA A 23 -8.25 -0.72 23.73
N ALA A 24 -9.00 -0.36 24.76
CA ALA A 24 -9.16 -1.19 25.96
C ALA A 24 -9.81 -2.55 25.65
N LYS A 25 -10.85 -2.54 24.79
CA LYS A 25 -11.49 -3.79 24.32
C LYS A 25 -10.50 -4.67 23.54
N LEU A 26 -9.73 -4.09 22.61
CA LEU A 26 -8.73 -4.82 21.82
C LEU A 26 -7.61 -5.42 22.69
N LEU A 27 -7.28 -4.76 23.80
CA LEU A 27 -6.28 -5.21 24.76
C LEU A 27 -6.83 -6.14 25.84
N ASN A 28 -8.14 -6.41 25.86
CA ASN A 28 -8.81 -7.16 26.91
C ASN A 28 -8.54 -6.61 28.33
N ILE A 29 -8.54 -5.28 28.49
CA ILE A 29 -8.38 -4.58 29.76
C ILE A 29 -9.47 -3.53 29.95
N THR A 30 -9.59 -3.01 31.19
CA THR A 30 -10.52 -1.91 31.45
C THR A 30 -9.96 -0.57 30.94
N GLN A 31 -10.83 0.34 30.53
CA GLN A 31 -10.44 1.67 30.08
C GLN A 31 -9.64 2.46 31.14
N PRO A 32 -9.97 2.43 32.45
CA PRO A 32 -9.13 3.04 33.49
C PRO A 32 -7.74 2.43 33.59
N ALA A 33 -7.60 1.12 33.35
CA ALA A 33 -6.31 0.45 33.37
C ALA A 33 -5.44 0.90 32.16
N LEU A 34 -6.04 1.01 30.98
CA LEU A 34 -5.36 1.57 29.79
C LEU A 34 -4.92 3.01 30.05
N THR A 35 -5.81 3.85 30.58
CA THR A 35 -5.49 5.25 30.87
C THR A 35 -4.31 5.38 31.83
N ARG A 36 -4.29 4.58 32.92
CA ARG A 36 -3.15 4.57 33.85
C ARG A 36 -1.86 4.10 33.19
N ARG A 37 -1.94 3.09 32.30
CA ARG A 37 -0.76 2.57 31.59
C ARG A 37 -0.14 3.59 30.66
N ILE A 38 -0.97 4.28 29.87
CA ILE A 38 -0.50 5.35 28.97
C ILE A 38 0.06 6.53 29.78
N LYS A 39 -0.66 6.95 30.84
CA LYS A 39 -0.19 8.05 31.70
C LYS A 39 1.16 7.74 32.32
N LYS A 40 1.35 6.52 32.85
CA LYS A 40 2.64 6.10 33.40
C LYS A 40 3.74 6.12 32.35
N MET A 41 3.46 5.67 31.11
CA MET A 41 4.44 5.74 30.00
C MET A 41 4.83 7.18 29.68
N GLU A 42 3.86 8.10 29.64
CA GLU A 42 4.09 9.53 29.42
C GLU A 42 4.91 10.17 30.55
N GLU A 43 4.64 9.78 31.81
CA GLU A 43 5.38 10.20 33.00
C GLU A 43 6.83 9.69 32.98
N ASP A 44 7.05 8.41 32.68
CA ASP A 44 8.38 7.79 32.61
C ASP A 44 9.25 8.43 31.47
N LEU A 45 8.61 8.84 30.37
CA LEU A 45 9.26 9.52 29.25
C LEU A 45 9.39 11.03 29.44
N HIS A 46 8.71 11.61 30.42
CA HIS A 46 8.56 13.07 30.62
C HIS A 46 8.03 13.81 29.38
N ILE A 47 7.23 13.12 28.56
CA ILE A 47 6.68 13.64 27.30
C ILE A 47 5.24 13.15 27.12
N GLN A 48 4.33 14.03 26.74
CA GLN A 48 2.99 13.63 26.34
C GLN A 48 3.00 13.07 24.92
N LEU A 49 2.39 11.89 24.75
CA LEU A 49 2.27 11.19 23.48
C LEU A 49 0.90 11.42 22.83
N PHE A 50 -0.11 11.74 23.64
CA PHE A 50 -1.47 12.01 23.17
C PHE A 50 -1.96 13.39 23.60
N GLU A 51 -2.63 14.08 22.69
CA GLU A 51 -3.48 15.22 22.97
C GLU A 51 -4.89 14.69 23.26
N ARG A 52 -5.42 15.07 24.41
CA ARG A 52 -6.74 14.61 24.89
C ARG A 52 -7.70 15.80 24.86
N THR A 53 -8.68 15.75 23.97
CA THR A 53 -9.86 16.59 24.06
C THR A 53 -11.06 15.72 24.46
N THR A 54 -12.13 16.34 24.93
CA THR A 54 -13.37 15.62 25.31
C THR A 54 -14.01 14.85 24.15
N ARG A 55 -13.58 15.14 22.89
CA ARG A 55 -14.16 14.54 21.67
C ARG A 55 -13.17 13.70 20.85
N LYS A 56 -11.86 13.83 21.06
CA LYS A 56 -10.88 13.19 20.18
C LYS A 56 -9.56 12.91 20.91
N VAL A 57 -8.99 11.74 20.61
CA VAL A 57 -7.63 11.34 21.02
C VAL A 57 -6.76 11.41 19.78
N THR A 58 -5.74 12.27 19.80
CA THR A 58 -4.81 12.45 18.70
C THR A 58 -3.37 12.38 19.19
N LEU A 59 -2.44 11.98 18.32
CA LEU A 59 -1.03 11.93 18.64
C LEU A 59 -0.42 13.34 18.68
N THR A 60 0.41 13.60 19.68
CA THR A 60 1.33 14.74 19.69
C THR A 60 2.42 14.58 18.62
N LYS A 61 3.25 15.60 18.43
CA LYS A 61 4.44 15.49 17.55
C LYS A 61 5.38 14.35 18.01
N ALA A 62 5.55 14.20 19.34
CA ALA A 62 6.33 13.11 19.91
C ALA A 62 5.68 11.73 19.67
N GLY A 63 4.36 11.63 19.86
CA GLY A 63 3.63 10.40 19.58
C GLY A 63 3.70 9.98 18.11
N LYS A 64 3.59 10.92 17.18
CA LYS A 64 3.74 10.65 15.74
C LYS A 64 5.13 10.13 15.38
N ARG A 65 6.17 10.62 16.05
CA ARG A 65 7.55 10.14 15.85
C ARG A 65 7.77 8.77 16.48
N LEU A 66 7.18 8.51 17.64
CA LEU A 66 7.33 7.23 18.34
C LEU A 66 6.58 6.09 17.67
N LEU A 67 5.46 6.36 17.00
CA LEU A 67 4.57 5.32 16.47
C LEU A 67 5.26 4.32 15.51
N PRO A 68 6.01 4.74 14.49
CA PRO A 68 6.71 3.81 13.60
C PRO A 68 7.76 2.98 14.34
N GLU A 69 8.55 3.58 15.22
CA GLU A 69 9.57 2.89 16.02
C GLU A 69 8.96 1.86 16.96
N ALA A 70 7.83 2.21 17.58
CA ALA A 70 7.10 1.30 18.48
C ALA A 70 6.54 0.09 17.72
N ARG A 71 6.02 0.27 16.51
CA ARG A 71 5.55 -0.82 15.64
C ARG A 71 6.69 -1.76 15.28
N GLU A 72 7.82 -1.21 14.87
CA GLU A 72 9.00 -2.01 14.50
C GLU A 72 9.51 -2.84 15.66
N LEU A 73 9.65 -2.25 16.85
CA LEU A 73 10.06 -2.97 18.06
C LEU A 73 9.11 -4.11 18.43
N ILE A 74 7.80 -3.87 18.35
CA ILE A 74 6.79 -4.89 18.63
C ILE A 74 6.89 -6.03 17.62
N LYS A 75 6.98 -5.70 16.31
CA LYS A 75 7.15 -6.68 15.24
C LYS A 75 8.39 -7.54 15.47
N LYS A 76 9.52 -6.91 15.73
CA LYS A 76 10.80 -7.60 15.98
C LYS A 76 10.75 -8.51 17.22
N PHE A 77 10.09 -8.08 18.27
CA PHE A 77 9.89 -8.90 19.47
C PHE A 77 9.00 -10.10 19.18
N ASP A 78 7.88 -9.92 18.50
CA ASP A 78 6.96 -11.01 18.18
C ASP A 78 7.62 -12.01 17.20
N GLU A 79 8.41 -11.55 16.22
CA GLU A 79 9.24 -12.39 15.35
C GLU A 79 10.29 -13.18 16.12
N THR A 80 10.96 -12.55 17.08
CA THR A 80 11.98 -13.22 17.90
C THR A 80 11.35 -14.34 18.73
N LEU A 81 10.20 -14.08 19.37
CA LEU A 81 9.47 -15.10 20.12
C LEU A 81 8.94 -16.23 19.22
N PHE A 82 8.49 -15.88 18.04
CA PHE A 82 8.04 -16.83 17.03
C PHE A 82 9.19 -17.76 16.61
N ASN A 83 10.34 -17.19 16.26
CA ASN A 83 11.54 -17.96 15.87
C ASN A 83 12.04 -18.90 16.98
N ILE A 84 11.95 -18.49 18.23
CA ILE A 84 12.35 -19.34 19.38
C ILE A 84 11.35 -20.47 19.60
N ARG A 85 10.05 -20.21 19.46
CA ARG A 85 9.01 -21.24 19.63
C ARG A 85 9.04 -22.29 18.52
N ASP A 86 9.53 -21.91 17.35
CA ASP A 86 9.54 -22.72 16.12
C ASP A 86 10.95 -23.24 15.75
N MET A 87 11.87 -23.35 16.72
CA MET A 87 13.20 -23.97 16.49
C MET A 87 13.14 -25.37 15.84
N ASN A 88 11.97 -26.00 15.77
CA ASN A 88 11.71 -27.24 15.06
C ASN A 88 10.93 -27.09 13.74
N ALA A 89 10.64 -25.87 13.30
CA ALA A 89 9.82 -25.63 12.10
C ALA A 89 10.49 -24.59 11.17
N TYR A 90 11.56 -25.02 10.51
CA TYR A 90 12.37 -24.20 9.59
C TYR A 90 11.61 -23.59 8.40
N HIS A 91 10.27 -23.74 8.32
CA HIS A 91 9.47 -23.29 7.18
C HIS A 91 8.06 -22.80 7.54
N ARG A 92 7.86 -22.19 8.71
CA ARG A 92 6.58 -21.59 9.05
C ARG A 92 6.77 -20.09 9.32
N GLY A 93 6.20 -19.25 8.49
CA GLY A 93 6.29 -17.82 8.61
C GLY A 93 5.14 -17.14 7.86
N MET A 94 5.16 -15.83 7.85
CA MET A 94 4.29 -15.01 7.01
C MET A 94 5.14 -13.97 6.31
N VAL A 95 5.02 -13.92 5.00
CA VAL A 95 5.58 -12.85 4.16
C VAL A 95 4.44 -11.90 3.81
N THR A 96 4.61 -10.64 4.13
CA THR A 96 3.67 -9.57 3.76
C THR A 96 4.30 -8.73 2.67
N LEU A 97 3.66 -8.65 1.52
CA LEU A 97 4.09 -7.77 0.44
C LEU A 97 3.04 -6.71 0.14
N ALA A 98 3.47 -5.47 -0.07
CA ALA A 98 2.65 -4.41 -0.60
C ALA A 98 2.83 -4.34 -2.12
N CYS A 99 1.77 -4.19 -2.89
CA CYS A 99 1.92 -4.12 -4.33
C CYS A 99 0.81 -3.30 -5.00
N ILE A 100 1.18 -2.74 -6.14
CA ILE A 100 0.22 -2.05 -7.02
C ILE A 100 -0.68 -3.08 -7.73
N PRO A 101 -1.92 -2.70 -8.09
CA PRO A 101 -2.90 -3.61 -8.70
C PRO A 101 -2.40 -4.35 -9.94
N THR A 102 -1.63 -3.69 -10.80
CA THR A 102 -1.05 -4.31 -12.02
C THR A 102 -0.15 -5.49 -11.71
N ALA A 103 0.66 -5.41 -10.64
CA ALA A 103 1.52 -6.51 -10.23
C ALA A 103 0.73 -7.71 -9.68
N VAL A 104 -0.36 -7.44 -8.94
CA VAL A 104 -1.22 -8.47 -8.35
C VAL A 104 -1.83 -9.37 -9.43
N PHE A 105 -2.34 -8.77 -10.51
CA PHE A 105 -3.05 -9.54 -11.54
C PHE A 105 -2.10 -10.30 -12.46
N TYR A 106 -0.93 -9.79 -12.72
CA TYR A 106 -0.13 -10.26 -13.83
C TYR A 106 0.89 -11.35 -13.47
N PHE A 107 1.87 -11.04 -12.66
CA PHE A 107 2.96 -12.00 -12.39
C PHE A 107 2.97 -12.56 -10.97
N LEU A 108 2.36 -11.87 -10.04
CA LEU A 108 2.37 -12.27 -8.64
C LEU A 108 1.72 -13.65 -8.40
N PRO A 109 0.60 -14.02 -9.04
CA PRO A 109 0.03 -15.36 -8.87
C PRO A 109 0.99 -16.48 -9.28
N LEU A 110 1.72 -16.31 -10.39
CA LEU A 110 2.71 -17.29 -10.84
C LEU A 110 3.92 -17.34 -9.89
N ALA A 111 4.38 -16.18 -9.41
CA ALA A 111 5.50 -16.12 -8.48
C ALA A 111 5.13 -16.76 -7.12
N ILE A 112 3.94 -16.48 -6.61
CA ILE A 112 3.44 -17.07 -5.37
C ILE A 112 3.22 -18.58 -5.54
N GLY A 113 2.72 -19.03 -6.70
CA GLY A 113 2.58 -20.47 -6.98
C GLY A 113 3.91 -21.20 -6.83
N LYS A 114 4.97 -20.71 -7.51
CA LYS A 114 6.32 -21.26 -7.39
C LYS A 114 6.90 -21.16 -5.98
N PHE A 115 6.67 -20.04 -5.31
CA PHE A 115 7.10 -19.85 -3.92
C PHE A 115 6.43 -20.86 -2.99
N ASN A 116 5.13 -21.10 -3.16
CA ASN A 116 4.37 -22.02 -2.34
C ASN A 116 4.78 -23.49 -2.56
N GLU A 117 5.22 -23.86 -3.77
CA GLU A 117 5.80 -25.17 -4.03
C GLU A 117 7.09 -25.40 -3.22
N LEU A 118 7.94 -24.38 -3.09
CA LEU A 118 9.19 -24.44 -2.35
C LEU A 118 8.99 -24.29 -0.83
N TYR A 119 8.01 -23.48 -0.44
CA TYR A 119 7.76 -23.10 0.96
C TYR A 119 6.26 -23.23 1.34
N PRO A 120 5.71 -24.47 1.34
CA PRO A 120 4.25 -24.68 1.48
C PRO A 120 3.68 -24.24 2.81
N ASN A 121 4.51 -24.03 3.82
CA ASN A 121 4.08 -23.64 5.17
C ASN A 121 4.22 -22.13 5.44
N ILE A 122 4.75 -21.35 4.49
CA ILE A 122 4.87 -19.90 4.61
C ILE A 122 3.59 -19.26 4.07
N LYS A 123 2.92 -18.49 4.94
CA LYS A 123 1.75 -17.71 4.56
C LYS A 123 2.17 -16.47 3.77
N VAL A 124 1.46 -16.14 2.72
CA VAL A 124 1.66 -14.90 1.97
C VAL A 124 0.47 -13.98 2.21
N ARG A 125 0.75 -12.75 2.66
CA ARG A 125 -0.23 -11.68 2.79
C ARG A 125 0.05 -10.61 1.74
N ILE A 126 -0.96 -10.24 0.98
CA ILE A 126 -0.86 -9.25 -0.08
C ILE A 126 -1.63 -8.00 0.35
N LEU A 127 -0.96 -6.85 0.34
CA LEU A 127 -1.55 -5.54 0.54
C LEU A 127 -1.64 -4.85 -0.81
N GLU A 128 -2.80 -4.97 -1.46
CA GLU A 128 -3.05 -4.28 -2.72
C GLU A 128 -3.32 -2.79 -2.47
N GLN A 129 -2.43 -1.93 -2.94
CA GLN A 129 -2.41 -0.51 -2.63
C GLN A 129 -1.98 0.35 -3.82
N GLY A 130 -2.29 1.64 -3.76
CA GLY A 130 -1.70 2.61 -4.69
C GLY A 130 -0.21 2.87 -4.40
N THR A 131 0.49 3.47 -5.37
CA THR A 131 1.94 3.71 -5.34
C THR A 131 2.45 4.31 -4.03
N ASN A 132 1.83 5.37 -3.54
CA ASN A 132 2.27 6.05 -2.31
C ASN A 132 2.07 5.18 -1.06
N ASN A 133 0.90 4.55 -0.93
CA ASN A 133 0.60 3.69 0.22
C ASN A 133 1.45 2.41 0.22
N CYS A 134 1.77 1.87 -0.96
CA CYS A 134 2.67 0.73 -1.09
C CYS A 134 4.06 1.07 -0.52
N MET A 135 4.58 2.24 -0.83
CA MET A 135 5.86 2.71 -0.30
C MET A 135 5.77 3.00 1.21
N GLU A 136 4.69 3.61 1.67
CA GLU A 136 4.45 3.89 3.08
C GLU A 136 4.37 2.61 3.91
N SER A 137 3.71 1.55 3.40
CA SER A 137 3.65 0.25 4.08
C SER A 137 5.02 -0.39 4.27
N VAL A 138 5.96 -0.21 3.32
CA VAL A 138 7.34 -0.66 3.48
C VAL A 138 8.07 0.19 4.52
N LEU A 139 7.96 1.52 4.44
CA LEU A 139 8.60 2.45 5.37
C LEU A 139 8.11 2.25 6.82
N CYS A 140 6.83 1.92 7.00
CA CYS A 140 6.23 1.67 8.30
C CYS A 140 6.37 0.21 8.78
N ASN A 141 7.11 -0.63 8.05
CA ASN A 141 7.25 -2.07 8.35
C ASN A 141 5.89 -2.82 8.43
N GLU A 142 4.88 -2.34 7.72
CA GLU A 142 3.61 -3.05 7.55
C GLU A 142 3.72 -4.17 6.52
N SER A 143 4.69 -4.06 5.59
CA SER A 143 5.07 -5.09 4.64
C SER A 143 6.58 -5.31 4.65
N ASP A 144 7.00 -6.51 4.32
CA ASP A 144 8.42 -6.90 4.28
C ASP A 144 9.13 -6.30 3.05
N PHE A 145 8.40 -6.16 1.94
CA PHE A 145 8.85 -5.49 0.72
C PHE A 145 7.65 -5.00 -0.09
N GLY A 146 7.93 -4.20 -1.13
CA GLY A 146 6.91 -3.67 -2.03
C GLY A 146 7.22 -3.93 -3.49
N ILE A 147 6.18 -4.09 -4.32
CA ILE A 147 6.28 -4.09 -5.77
C ILE A 147 5.55 -2.85 -6.27
N ASN A 148 6.30 -1.91 -6.80
CA ASN A 148 5.81 -0.56 -7.08
C ASN A 148 6.41 0.01 -8.36
N MET A 149 5.91 1.17 -8.77
CA MET A 149 6.47 1.93 -9.89
C MET A 149 7.67 2.75 -9.38
N ASN A 150 8.72 2.82 -10.20
CA ASN A 150 9.90 3.63 -9.87
C ASN A 150 9.69 5.10 -10.25
N ASN A 151 8.83 5.79 -9.53
CA ASN A 151 8.56 7.21 -9.75
C ASN A 151 8.77 8.08 -8.51
N VAL A 152 9.25 7.49 -7.42
CA VAL A 152 9.52 8.22 -6.16
C VAL A 152 10.86 7.78 -5.61
N THR A 153 11.77 8.74 -5.45
CA THR A 153 13.06 8.51 -4.79
C THR A 153 12.89 8.75 -3.28
N ASN A 154 13.19 7.74 -2.48
CA ASN A 154 13.29 7.86 -1.03
C ASN A 154 14.60 7.20 -0.60
N SER A 155 15.44 7.94 0.12
CA SER A 155 16.75 7.47 0.56
C SER A 155 16.72 6.31 1.56
N SER A 156 15.54 5.98 2.10
CA SER A 156 15.35 4.88 3.06
C SER A 156 14.84 3.60 2.39
N ILE A 157 14.67 3.59 1.06
CA ILE A 157 14.21 2.43 0.30
C ILE A 157 15.16 2.15 -0.84
N ASP A 158 15.61 0.91 -0.92
CA ASP A 158 16.33 0.40 -2.08
C ASP A 158 15.36 -0.07 -3.15
N PHE A 159 15.55 0.40 -4.38
CA PHE A 159 14.72 0.07 -5.52
C PHE A 159 15.48 -0.82 -6.51
N THR A 160 14.94 -2.01 -6.78
CA THR A 160 15.48 -2.91 -7.81
C THR A 160 14.50 -2.99 -8.97
N PRO A 161 14.86 -2.58 -10.20
CA PRO A 161 13.99 -2.71 -11.37
C PRO A 161 13.69 -4.18 -11.64
N LEU A 162 12.40 -4.53 -11.82
CA LEU A 162 11.95 -5.87 -12.16
C LEU A 162 11.59 -6.00 -13.65
N VAL A 163 10.85 -5.03 -14.17
CA VAL A 163 10.34 -5.04 -15.54
C VAL A 163 10.19 -3.62 -16.06
N ASN A 164 10.41 -3.44 -17.35
CA ASN A 164 10.09 -2.20 -18.05
C ASN A 164 8.79 -2.40 -18.85
N GLU A 165 7.76 -1.70 -18.44
CA GLU A 165 6.39 -1.96 -18.87
C GLU A 165 5.88 -0.83 -19.78
N PRO A 166 5.63 -1.09 -21.07
CA PRO A 166 5.07 -0.09 -21.97
C PRO A 166 3.56 0.12 -21.73
N PHE A 167 3.09 1.31 -22.02
CA PHE A 167 1.66 1.55 -22.16
C PHE A 167 1.16 1.00 -23.49
N VAL A 168 -0.01 0.38 -23.47
CA VAL A 168 -0.74 -0.10 -24.63
C VAL A 168 -2.11 0.55 -24.71
N LEU A 169 -2.64 0.66 -25.90
CA LEU A 169 -3.99 1.16 -26.14
C LEU A 169 -4.99 0.00 -26.04
N ALA A 170 -5.88 0.09 -25.07
CA ALA A 170 -7.05 -0.77 -24.99
C ALA A 170 -8.21 -0.12 -25.75
N CYS A 171 -8.70 -0.77 -26.79
CA CYS A 171 -9.86 -0.37 -27.56
C CYS A 171 -10.59 -1.60 -28.12
N ARG A 172 -11.84 -1.43 -28.53
CA ARG A 172 -12.58 -2.52 -29.19
C ARG A 172 -11.94 -2.90 -30.53
N ARG A 173 -12.14 -4.15 -30.95
CA ARG A 173 -11.59 -4.66 -32.23
C ARG A 173 -12.10 -3.91 -33.48
N ASP A 174 -13.30 -3.34 -33.41
CA ASP A 174 -13.90 -2.54 -34.47
C ASP A 174 -13.47 -1.06 -34.45
N HIS A 175 -12.66 -0.65 -33.46
CA HIS A 175 -12.17 0.72 -33.36
C HIS A 175 -11.13 1.04 -34.48
N PRO A 176 -11.12 2.24 -35.05
CA PRO A 176 -10.19 2.61 -36.11
C PRO A 176 -8.72 2.39 -35.77
N LEU A 177 -8.35 2.59 -34.50
CA LEU A 177 -6.98 2.43 -34.01
C LEU A 177 -6.58 0.96 -33.76
N ALA A 178 -7.53 0.03 -33.73
CA ALA A 178 -7.27 -1.38 -33.40
C ALA A 178 -6.36 -2.12 -34.38
N LYS A 179 -6.25 -1.63 -35.63
CA LYS A 179 -5.42 -2.23 -36.66
C LYS A 179 -3.97 -1.71 -36.69
N LYS A 180 -3.67 -0.69 -35.88
CA LYS A 180 -2.34 -0.10 -35.79
C LYS A 180 -1.47 -0.88 -34.82
N GLN A 181 -0.22 -1.12 -35.19
CA GLN A 181 0.78 -1.72 -34.31
C GLN A 181 1.35 -0.70 -33.32
N LEU A 182 1.41 0.55 -33.71
CA LEU A 182 1.84 1.67 -32.89
C LEU A 182 0.83 2.81 -33.02
N VAL A 183 0.46 3.39 -31.90
CA VAL A 183 -0.44 4.54 -31.83
C VAL A 183 0.29 5.65 -31.07
N GLU A 184 0.43 6.80 -31.69
CA GLU A 184 0.98 7.98 -31.03
C GLU A 184 -0.04 8.63 -30.11
N TRP A 185 0.42 9.23 -29.02
CA TRP A 185 -0.47 9.91 -28.07
C TRP A 185 -1.35 10.99 -28.71
N GLN A 186 -0.85 11.67 -29.71
CA GLN A 186 -1.60 12.71 -30.44
C GLN A 186 -2.81 12.14 -31.18
N GLU A 187 -2.75 10.91 -31.63
CA GLU A 187 -3.86 10.25 -32.35
C GLU A 187 -5.05 9.92 -31.43
N LEU A 188 -4.83 9.98 -30.10
CA LEU A 188 -5.89 9.78 -29.11
C LEU A 188 -6.72 11.06 -28.89
N VAL A 189 -6.28 12.19 -29.40
CA VAL A 189 -7.03 13.46 -29.30
C VAL A 189 -8.35 13.34 -30.06
N GLY A 190 -9.42 13.73 -29.39
CA GLY A 190 -10.79 13.65 -29.93
C GLY A 190 -11.53 12.35 -29.59
N TYR A 191 -10.85 11.36 -29.01
CA TYR A 191 -11.52 10.19 -28.46
C TYR A 191 -11.81 10.37 -26.97
N LYS A 192 -12.92 9.80 -26.52
CA LYS A 192 -13.23 9.74 -25.08
C LYS A 192 -12.27 8.77 -24.37
N MET A 193 -11.41 9.31 -23.54
CA MET A 193 -10.46 8.52 -22.77
C MET A 193 -11.11 8.01 -21.47
N ILE A 194 -10.86 6.75 -21.16
CA ILE A 194 -11.19 6.14 -19.88
C ILE A 194 -9.89 6.05 -19.08
N GLY A 195 -9.77 6.84 -18.04
CA GLY A 195 -8.58 6.92 -17.21
C GLY A 195 -8.81 6.42 -15.79
N VAL A 196 -7.75 5.94 -15.16
CA VAL A 196 -7.75 5.78 -13.70
C VAL A 196 -7.65 7.15 -13.03
N ARG A 197 -7.99 7.21 -11.73
CA ARG A 197 -7.97 8.46 -10.95
C ARG A 197 -6.66 9.23 -11.12
N SER A 198 -6.75 10.54 -11.08
CA SER A 198 -5.62 11.46 -11.19
C SER A 198 -4.51 11.20 -10.16
N SER A 199 -4.84 10.62 -8.99
CA SER A 199 -3.87 10.21 -7.97
C SER A 199 -3.18 8.87 -8.26
N SER A 200 -3.53 8.17 -9.34
CA SER A 200 -2.88 6.92 -9.75
C SER A 200 -1.52 7.19 -10.37
N GLY A 201 -0.52 6.38 -10.02
CA GLY A 201 0.83 6.47 -10.61
C GLY A 201 0.82 6.38 -12.14
N ASN A 202 0.00 5.49 -12.72
CA ASN A 202 -0.15 5.37 -14.17
C ASN A 202 -0.67 6.67 -14.81
N ARG A 203 -1.67 7.31 -14.19
CA ARG A 203 -2.21 8.56 -14.68
C ARG A 203 -1.20 9.70 -14.57
N LEU A 204 -0.50 9.80 -13.45
CA LEU A 204 0.55 10.80 -13.24
C LEU A 204 1.67 10.67 -14.26
N LEU A 205 2.13 9.45 -14.59
CA LEU A 205 3.16 9.23 -15.61
C LEU A 205 2.71 9.70 -16.98
N ILE A 206 1.48 9.39 -17.40
CA ILE A 206 0.94 9.85 -18.68
C ILE A 206 0.86 11.38 -18.70
N GLU A 207 0.32 11.99 -17.67
CA GLU A 207 0.18 13.44 -17.58
C GLU A 207 1.52 14.17 -17.57
N GLN A 208 2.52 13.63 -16.88
CA GLN A 208 3.88 14.17 -16.90
C GLN A 208 4.51 14.11 -18.30
N GLN A 209 4.36 12.98 -19.01
CA GLN A 209 4.88 12.83 -20.37
C GLN A 209 4.19 13.76 -21.38
N LEU A 210 2.94 14.12 -21.12
CA LEU A 210 2.13 14.94 -22.00
C LEU A 210 2.04 16.41 -21.57
N ALA A 211 2.70 16.79 -20.48
CA ALA A 211 2.57 18.12 -19.86
C ALA A 211 2.90 19.26 -20.84
N ASP A 212 3.98 19.09 -21.62
CA ASP A 212 4.49 20.10 -22.57
C ASP A 212 3.85 20.03 -23.97
N LYS A 213 2.84 19.19 -24.15
CA LYS A 213 2.18 19.06 -25.45
C LYS A 213 1.12 20.15 -25.65
N PRO A 214 0.99 20.72 -26.86
CA PRO A 214 0.00 21.78 -27.15
C PRO A 214 -1.44 21.27 -27.19
N TRP A 215 -1.64 19.97 -27.12
CA TRP A 215 -2.94 19.30 -27.10
C TRP A 215 -3.13 18.51 -25.80
N LYS A 216 -4.38 18.17 -25.49
CA LYS A 216 -4.72 17.42 -24.28
C LYS A 216 -5.65 16.25 -24.61
N LEU A 217 -5.56 15.18 -23.82
CA LEU A 217 -6.49 14.07 -23.90
C LEU A 217 -7.80 14.41 -23.16
N ASP A 218 -8.91 13.96 -23.75
CA ASP A 218 -10.24 14.08 -23.12
C ASP A 218 -10.49 12.92 -22.17
N TRP A 219 -10.16 13.11 -20.91
CA TRP A 219 -10.42 12.14 -19.86
C TRP A 219 -11.91 12.16 -19.47
N PHE A 220 -12.73 11.55 -20.30
CA PHE A 220 -14.17 11.61 -20.19
C PHE A 220 -14.74 10.75 -19.05
N TYR A 221 -14.11 9.59 -18.81
CA TYR A 221 -14.46 8.70 -17.69
C TYR A 221 -13.27 8.54 -16.75
N GLU A 222 -13.53 8.64 -15.46
CA GLU A 222 -12.54 8.37 -14.42
C GLU A 222 -12.98 7.17 -13.57
N VAL A 223 -12.11 6.17 -13.44
CA VAL A 223 -12.38 4.94 -12.68
C VAL A 223 -11.32 4.69 -11.61
N ARG A 224 -11.64 3.83 -10.66
CA ARG A 224 -10.69 3.46 -9.60
C ARG A 224 -9.75 2.31 -10.03
N HIS A 225 -10.27 1.36 -10.77
CA HIS A 225 -9.57 0.11 -11.09
C HIS A 225 -9.41 -0.06 -12.60
N LEU A 226 -8.27 -0.63 -13.01
CA LEU A 226 -7.98 -0.92 -14.42
C LEU A 226 -9.00 -1.91 -15.03
N SER A 227 -9.46 -2.89 -14.25
CA SER A 227 -10.51 -3.83 -14.66
C SER A 227 -11.82 -3.13 -15.02
N THR A 228 -12.19 -2.08 -14.28
CA THR A 228 -13.37 -1.25 -14.63
C THR A 228 -13.14 -0.49 -15.92
N SER A 229 -11.91 0.02 -16.15
CA SER A 229 -11.55 0.68 -17.40
C SER A 229 -11.72 -0.26 -18.60
N LEU A 230 -11.25 -1.50 -18.49
CA LEU A 230 -11.41 -2.54 -19.53
C LEU A 230 -12.87 -2.85 -19.81
N GLY A 231 -13.71 -2.99 -18.77
CA GLY A 231 -15.14 -3.21 -18.94
C GLY A 231 -15.85 -2.07 -19.68
N LEU A 232 -15.46 -0.81 -19.41
CA LEU A 232 -16.00 0.34 -20.14
C LEU A 232 -15.52 0.38 -21.61
N VAL A 233 -14.27 -0.01 -21.86
CA VAL A 233 -13.75 -0.17 -23.22
C VAL A 233 -14.53 -1.24 -23.99
N GLU A 234 -14.74 -2.40 -23.36
CA GLU A 234 -15.52 -3.50 -23.95
C GLU A 234 -16.96 -3.07 -24.28
N ALA A 235 -17.56 -2.28 -23.41
CA ALA A 235 -18.89 -1.69 -23.63
C ALA A 235 -18.92 -0.62 -24.72
N GLY A 236 -17.77 -0.24 -25.30
CA GLY A 236 -17.66 0.75 -26.38
C GLY A 236 -17.82 2.20 -25.94
N LEU A 237 -17.61 2.50 -24.66
CA LEU A 237 -17.79 3.84 -24.12
C LEU A 237 -16.60 4.77 -24.36
N GLY A 238 -15.44 4.21 -24.71
CA GLY A 238 -14.21 4.96 -25.00
C GLY A 238 -13.00 4.04 -25.17
N ILE A 239 -11.83 4.62 -25.11
CA ILE A 239 -10.52 3.95 -25.21
C ILE A 239 -9.70 4.23 -23.94
N SER A 240 -8.74 3.36 -23.64
CA SER A 240 -7.90 3.52 -22.46
C SER A 240 -6.44 3.22 -22.76
N ALA A 241 -5.53 4.01 -22.19
CA ALA A 241 -4.11 3.70 -22.18
C ALA A 241 -3.74 3.04 -20.86
N LEU A 242 -3.27 1.80 -20.91
CA LEU A 242 -3.01 0.95 -19.78
C LEU A 242 -1.60 0.35 -19.88
N PRO A 243 -0.96 -0.01 -18.75
CA PRO A 243 0.22 -0.87 -18.81
C PRO A 243 -0.11 -2.19 -19.50
N GLY A 244 0.78 -2.69 -20.37
CA GLY A 244 0.57 -3.94 -21.11
C GLY A 244 0.27 -5.13 -20.22
N LEU A 245 0.87 -5.16 -19.03
CA LEU A 245 0.60 -6.16 -17.98
C LEU A 245 -0.85 -6.13 -17.44
N ALA A 246 -1.65 -5.12 -17.75
CA ALA A 246 -3.05 -5.04 -17.34
C ALA A 246 -4.01 -5.68 -18.37
N MET A 247 -3.48 -6.13 -19.50
CA MET A 247 -4.20 -6.78 -20.60
C MET A 247 -4.06 -8.29 -20.50
#